data_cc0d3a7eec991e8709773d20d15c0c97
#
_entry.id   cc0d3a7eec991e8709773d20d15c0c97
#
_cell.length_a   1.000
_cell.length_b   1.000
_cell.length_c   1.000
_cell.angle_alpha   90.00
_cell.angle_beta   90.00
_cell.angle_gamma   90.00
#
_symmetry.space_group_name_H-M   'P 1'
#
loop_
_entity.id
_entity.type
_entity.pdbx_description
1 polymer ?
#
loop_
_entity_poly.entity_id
_entity_poly.type
_entity_poly.pdbx_seq_one_letter_code
_entity_poly.pdbx_strand_id
1 'polypeptide(L)'
;MPKQFPVEFRQRALRLLGEARQQEQYETEWAAITAVASRLGVNSETLRKWLRRSEVDAGIRPGVTTEEQAEIRRLKRENAELRRTNEILRTASAFFAAELDRPAPR
;
A
#
# COMPACT_ATOMS: atom_id res chain seq x y z
N MET A 1 -12.01 -15.43 5.29
CA MET A 1 -11.28 -14.19 5.55
C MET A 1 -9.79 -14.45 5.42
N PRO A 2 -9.06 -13.62 4.68
CA PRO A 2 -7.62 -13.78 4.65
C PRO A 2 -7.04 -13.49 6.03
N LYS A 3 -6.20 -14.38 6.52
CA LYS A 3 -5.49 -14.18 7.76
C LYS A 3 -4.50 -13.03 7.59
N GLN A 4 -4.60 -12.03 8.46
CA GLN A 4 -3.58 -10.99 8.54
C GLN A 4 -2.58 -11.38 9.61
N PHE A 5 -1.31 -11.38 9.26
CA PHE A 5 -0.25 -11.72 10.19
C PHE A 5 0.30 -10.44 10.83
N PRO A 6 0.61 -10.47 12.13
CA PRO A 6 1.24 -9.32 12.80
C PRO A 6 2.58 -8.95 12.15
N VAL A 7 2.95 -7.68 12.24
CA VAL A 7 4.20 -7.16 11.69
C VAL A 7 5.40 -7.92 12.28
N GLU A 8 5.37 -8.18 13.56
CA GLU A 8 6.45 -8.90 14.27
C GLU A 8 6.63 -10.31 13.71
N PHE A 9 5.53 -10.98 13.40
CA PHE A 9 5.57 -12.32 12.80
C PHE A 9 6.20 -12.27 11.41
N ARG A 10 5.80 -11.30 10.58
CA ARG A 10 6.36 -11.13 9.24
C ARG A 10 7.86 -10.84 9.29
N GLN A 11 8.28 -9.98 10.22
CA GLN A 11 9.69 -9.65 10.41
C GLN A 11 10.49 -10.87 10.83
N ARG A 12 9.94 -11.69 11.73
CA ARG A 12 10.59 -12.94 12.17
C ARG A 12 10.72 -13.92 11.00
N ALA A 13 9.67 -14.05 10.20
CA ALA A 13 9.69 -14.93 9.02
C ALA A 13 10.78 -14.51 8.03
N LEU A 14 10.89 -13.21 7.77
CA LEU A 14 11.91 -12.68 6.87
C LEU A 14 13.32 -12.87 7.44
N ARG A 15 13.49 -12.75 8.75
CA ARG A 15 14.77 -12.98 9.41
C ARG A 15 15.19 -14.45 9.27
N LEU A 16 14.27 -15.38 9.51
CA LEU A 16 14.55 -16.81 9.37
C LEU A 16 14.90 -17.16 7.92
N LEU A 17 14.20 -16.54 6.97
CA LEU A 17 14.50 -16.73 5.55
C LEU A 17 15.90 -16.23 5.20
N GLY A 18 16.26 -15.04 5.71
CA GLY A 18 17.60 -14.47 5.51
C GLY A 18 18.70 -15.38 6.07
N GLU A 19 18.48 -15.92 7.27
CA GLU A 19 19.43 -16.85 7.90
C GLU A 19 19.59 -18.14 7.09
N ALA A 20 18.46 -18.70 6.62
CA ALA A 20 18.48 -19.91 5.80
C ALA A 20 19.27 -19.70 4.51
N ARG A 21 19.13 -18.53 3.88
CA ARG A 21 19.85 -18.19 2.66
C ARG A 21 21.34 -17.97 2.91
N GLN A 22 21.70 -17.33 4.03
CA GLN A 22 23.10 -17.12 4.41
C GLN A 22 23.84 -18.43 4.70
N GLN A 23 23.13 -19.40 5.26
CA GLN A 23 23.70 -20.71 5.57
C GLN A 23 23.78 -21.63 4.34
N GLU A 24 23.31 -21.15 3.19
CA GLU A 24 23.32 -21.90 1.93
C GLU A 24 22.68 -23.30 2.03
N GLN A 25 21.64 -23.40 2.86
CA GLN A 25 20.94 -24.69 3.08
C GLN A 25 20.09 -25.11 1.89
N TYR A 26 19.78 -24.18 0.99
CA TYR A 26 18.89 -24.42 -0.13
C TYR A 26 19.51 -23.92 -1.44
N GLU A 27 19.28 -24.66 -2.51
CA GLU A 27 19.88 -24.35 -3.81
C GLU A 27 19.25 -23.10 -4.46
N THR A 28 17.98 -22.86 -4.20
CA THR A 28 17.26 -21.74 -4.82
C THR A 28 16.53 -20.93 -3.76
N GLU A 29 16.25 -19.69 -4.10
CA GLU A 29 15.44 -18.80 -3.27
C GLU A 29 14.07 -19.41 -3.01
N TRP A 30 13.43 -19.97 -4.05
CA TRP A 30 12.11 -20.57 -3.89
C TRP A 30 12.12 -21.77 -2.95
N ALA A 31 13.16 -22.59 -3.00
CA ALA A 31 13.31 -23.70 -2.09
C ALA A 31 13.41 -23.23 -0.64
N ALA A 32 14.17 -22.16 -0.40
CA ALA A 32 14.28 -21.55 0.92
C ALA A 32 12.95 -20.98 1.39
N ILE A 33 12.24 -20.28 0.53
CA ILE A 33 10.93 -19.71 0.85
C ILE A 33 9.94 -20.82 1.21
N THR A 34 9.89 -21.88 0.41
CA THR A 34 8.98 -23.01 0.62
C THR A 34 9.26 -23.70 1.96
N ALA A 35 10.52 -23.94 2.26
CA ALA A 35 10.93 -24.61 3.51
C ALA A 35 10.58 -23.76 4.73
N VAL A 36 10.91 -22.49 4.73
CA VAL A 36 10.63 -21.60 5.86
C VAL A 36 9.11 -21.40 6.03
N ALA A 37 8.39 -21.21 4.93
CA ALA A 37 6.94 -21.07 4.97
C ALA A 37 6.26 -22.30 5.57
N SER A 38 6.72 -23.49 5.17
CA SER A 38 6.20 -24.75 5.70
C SER A 38 6.41 -24.85 7.21
N ARG A 39 7.60 -24.48 7.69
CA ARG A 39 7.93 -24.51 9.11
C ARG A 39 7.09 -23.54 9.93
N LEU A 40 6.70 -22.40 9.35
CA LEU A 40 5.92 -21.39 10.02
C LEU A 40 4.41 -21.55 9.82
N GLY A 41 3.99 -22.49 8.98
CA GLY A 41 2.59 -22.68 8.68
C GLY A 41 2.00 -21.57 7.82
N VAL A 42 2.81 -20.95 6.95
CA VAL A 42 2.43 -19.86 6.07
C VAL A 42 2.47 -20.33 4.62
N ASN A 43 1.62 -19.76 3.78
CA ASN A 43 1.65 -20.01 2.35
C ASN A 43 2.96 -19.47 1.75
N SER A 44 3.60 -20.26 0.88
CA SER A 44 4.87 -19.87 0.25
C SER A 44 4.74 -18.59 -0.55
N GLU A 45 3.63 -18.41 -1.27
CA GLU A 45 3.37 -17.19 -2.03
C GLU A 45 3.24 -15.96 -1.12
N THR A 46 2.62 -16.14 0.05
CA THR A 46 2.52 -15.07 1.05
C THR A 46 3.90 -14.65 1.53
N LEU A 47 4.76 -15.62 1.86
CA LEU A 47 6.12 -15.31 2.30
C LEU A 47 6.92 -14.64 1.18
N ARG A 48 6.77 -15.10 -0.06
CA ARG A 48 7.42 -14.48 -1.22
C ARG A 48 7.00 -13.02 -1.38
N LYS A 49 5.71 -12.72 -1.20
CA LYS A 49 5.21 -11.35 -1.28
C LYS A 49 5.83 -10.48 -0.20
N TRP A 50 5.96 -10.99 1.01
CA TRP A 50 6.62 -10.25 2.10
C TRP A 50 8.08 -9.96 1.77
N LEU A 51 8.78 -10.95 1.21
CA LEU A 51 10.18 -10.78 0.80
C LEU A 51 10.31 -9.69 -0.27
N ARG A 52 9.49 -9.74 -1.31
CA ARG A 52 9.53 -8.75 -2.38
C ARG A 52 9.22 -7.34 -1.87
N ARG A 53 8.24 -7.23 -0.99
CA ARG A 53 7.91 -5.94 -0.35
C ARG A 53 9.09 -5.42 0.47
N SER A 54 9.71 -6.28 1.24
CA SER A 54 10.88 -5.95 2.03
C SER A 54 12.04 -5.45 1.15
N GLU A 55 12.27 -6.11 0.01
CA GLU A 55 13.32 -5.72 -0.92
C GLU A 55 13.04 -4.36 -1.56
N VAL A 56 11.80 -4.08 -1.92
CA VAL A 56 11.41 -2.78 -2.47
C VAL A 56 11.59 -1.68 -1.41
N ASP A 57 11.13 -1.93 -0.19
CA ASP A 57 11.23 -0.95 0.90
C ASP A 57 12.69 -0.68 1.28
N ALA A 58 13.57 -1.65 1.11
CA ALA A 58 15.00 -1.50 1.36
C ALA A 58 15.77 -0.89 0.17
N GLY A 59 15.09 -0.64 -0.96
CA GLY A 59 15.72 -0.08 -2.15
C GLY A 59 16.52 -1.09 -2.98
N ILE A 60 16.45 -2.38 -2.64
CA ILE A 60 17.18 -3.44 -3.35
C ILE A 60 16.51 -3.76 -4.68
N ARG A 61 15.19 -3.61 -4.75
CA ARG A 61 14.40 -3.91 -5.93
C ARG A 61 13.56 -2.70 -6.30
N PRO A 62 13.47 -2.34 -7.61
CA PRO A 62 12.62 -1.21 -8.04
C PRO A 62 11.16 -1.46 -7.71
N GLY A 63 10.46 -0.41 -7.35
CA GLY A 63 9.03 -0.47 -7.07
C GLY A 63 8.60 0.65 -6.15
N VAL A 64 7.30 0.71 -5.88
CA VAL A 64 6.72 1.70 -4.98
C VAL A 64 6.80 1.14 -3.55
N THR A 65 7.46 1.89 -2.67
CA THR A 65 7.62 1.47 -1.27
C THR A 65 6.29 1.52 -0.53
N THR A 66 6.24 0.88 0.64
CA THR A 66 5.06 0.91 1.51
C THR A 66 4.73 2.34 1.94
N GLU A 67 5.75 3.14 2.25
CA GLU A 67 5.57 4.55 2.59
C GLU A 67 5.01 5.35 1.43
N GLU A 68 5.55 5.14 0.24
CA GLU A 68 5.06 5.80 -0.98
C GLU A 68 3.63 5.40 -1.30
N GLN A 69 3.27 4.14 -1.11
CA GLN A 69 1.89 3.68 -1.30
C GLN A 69 0.92 4.35 -0.34
N ALA A 70 1.32 4.51 0.93
CA ALA A 70 0.52 5.20 1.93
C ALA A 70 0.34 6.67 1.53
N GLU A 71 1.40 7.32 1.05
CA GLU A 71 1.36 8.71 0.58
C GLU A 71 0.44 8.85 -0.64
N ILE A 72 0.53 7.93 -1.59
CA ILE A 72 -0.36 7.94 -2.75
C ILE A 72 -1.83 7.84 -2.33
N ARG A 73 -2.14 6.94 -1.40
CA ARG A 73 -3.51 6.80 -0.90
C ARG A 73 -3.99 8.07 -0.20
N ARG A 74 -3.12 8.69 0.60
CA ARG A 74 -3.42 9.95 1.28
C ARG A 74 -3.73 11.06 0.25
N LEU A 75 -2.86 11.19 -0.74
CA LEU A 75 -3.01 12.21 -1.78
C LEU A 75 -4.26 11.98 -2.63
N LYS A 76 -4.61 10.73 -2.93
CA LYS A 76 -5.84 10.41 -3.66
C LYS A 76 -7.08 10.82 -2.88
N ARG A 77 -7.11 10.57 -1.56
CA ARG A 77 -8.22 10.99 -0.70
C ARG A 77 -8.33 12.51 -0.66
N GLU A 78 -7.20 13.18 -0.44
CA GLU A 78 -7.13 14.64 -0.40
C GLU A 78 -7.61 15.23 -1.73
N ASN A 79 -7.17 14.67 -2.84
CA ASN A 79 -7.56 15.11 -4.18
C ASN A 79 -9.08 14.96 -4.39
N ALA A 80 -9.66 13.83 -3.94
CA ALA A 80 -11.10 13.60 -4.03
C ALA A 80 -11.88 14.62 -3.20
N GLU A 81 -11.40 14.95 -1.99
CA GLU A 81 -12.02 15.95 -1.15
C GLU A 81 -11.95 17.34 -1.75
N LEU A 82 -10.80 17.71 -2.31
CA LEU A 82 -10.62 19.01 -2.98
C LEU A 82 -11.51 19.12 -4.20
N ARG A 83 -11.65 18.07 -4.98
CA ARG A 83 -12.55 18.05 -6.14
C ARG A 83 -14.00 18.24 -5.72
N ARG A 84 -14.40 17.58 -4.63
CA ARG A 84 -15.75 17.71 -4.09
C ARG A 84 -16.00 19.15 -3.63
N THR A 85 -15.09 19.72 -2.86
CA THR A 85 -15.18 21.11 -2.40
C THR A 85 -15.23 22.07 -3.57
N ASN A 86 -14.40 21.86 -4.58
CA ASN A 86 -14.39 22.68 -5.79
C ASN A 86 -15.74 22.64 -6.52
N GLU A 87 -16.33 21.46 -6.62
CA GLU A 87 -17.63 21.28 -7.25
C GLU A 87 -18.74 22.02 -6.48
N ILE A 88 -18.71 21.89 -5.15
CA ILE A 88 -19.66 22.60 -4.28
C ILE A 88 -19.53 24.11 -4.46
N LEU A 89 -18.29 24.61 -4.47
CA LEU A 89 -18.04 26.04 -4.65
C LEU A 89 -18.47 26.53 -6.02
N ARG A 90 -18.27 25.74 -7.07
CA ARG A 90 -18.74 26.06 -8.41
C ARG A 90 -20.24 26.19 -8.45
N THR A 91 -20.95 25.22 -7.87
CA THR A 91 -22.41 25.21 -7.81
C THR A 91 -22.93 26.43 -7.04
N ALA A 92 -22.29 26.70 -5.88
CA ALA A 92 -22.66 27.87 -5.06
C ALA A 92 -22.41 29.18 -5.82
N SER A 93 -21.27 29.29 -6.49
CA SER A 93 -20.90 30.49 -7.27
C SER A 93 -21.88 30.73 -8.39
N ALA A 94 -22.29 29.67 -9.11
CA ALA A 94 -23.28 29.77 -10.18
C ALA A 94 -24.62 30.20 -9.63
N PHE A 95 -25.02 29.66 -8.47
CA PHE A 95 -26.27 30.06 -7.81
C PHE A 95 -26.24 31.55 -7.43
N PHE A 96 -25.17 32.00 -6.77
CA PHE A 96 -25.06 33.41 -6.37
C PHE A 96 -24.97 34.33 -7.56
N ALA A 97 -24.28 33.96 -8.63
CA ALA A 97 -24.24 34.77 -9.86
C ALA A 97 -25.62 34.92 -10.46
N ALA A 98 -26.41 33.86 -10.49
CA ALA A 98 -27.79 33.90 -10.99
C ALA A 98 -28.67 34.82 -10.13
N GLU A 99 -28.50 34.80 -8.82
CA GLU A 99 -29.25 35.66 -7.90
C GLU A 99 -28.89 37.14 -8.11
N LEU A 100 -27.59 37.43 -8.32
CA LEU A 100 -27.14 38.81 -8.54
C LEU A 100 -27.60 39.37 -9.89
N ASP A 101 -27.77 38.52 -10.91
CA ASP A 101 -28.25 38.93 -12.24
C ASP A 101 -29.76 39.00 -12.33
N ARG A 102 -30.44 38.69 -11.25
CA ARG A 102 -31.91 38.71 -11.22
C ARG A 102 -32.41 40.12 -11.33
N PRO A 103 -33.41 40.39 -12.24
CA PRO A 103 -33.97 41.72 -12.33
C PRO A 103 -34.61 42.16 -11.02
N ALA A 104 -34.41 43.42 -10.65
CA ALA A 104 -34.99 43.96 -9.45
C ALA A 104 -36.51 43.92 -9.55
N PRO A 105 -37.23 43.55 -8.46
CA PRO A 105 -38.70 43.62 -8.50
C PRO A 105 -39.16 45.06 -8.65
N ARG A 106 -40.17 45.22 -9.46
CA ARG A 106 -40.77 46.53 -9.64
C ARG A 106 -41.73 46.89 -8.52
#